data_d6b71c188070e334469e2d7c231774b2
#
_entry.id   d6b71c188070e334469e2d7c231774b2
#
_cell.length_a   1.000
_cell.length_b   1.000
_cell.length_c   1.000
_cell.angle_alpha   90.00
_cell.angle_beta   90.00
_cell.angle_gamma   90.00
#
_symmetry.space_group_name_H-M   'P 1'
#
loop_
_entity.id
_entity.type
_entity.pdbx_description
1 polymer ?
#
loop_
_entity_poly.entity_id
_entity_poly.type
_entity_poly.pdbx_seq_one_letter_code
_entity_poly.pdbx_strand_id
1 'polypeptide(L)'
;MEEILELKQCLLHQEYDRAFAIVEDLEAMGRQDKINNLESFLVILLIHLIKIQVEKRVTKSWTLSISNSPLVIQRRNKLGKKSHYIKQDEWDEHILNCQFEAILGAAKEIFEGIDYQELGKLVDFEQLMAVSNELLALTYTKDPREIIHALDLKFEVKYY
;
A
#
# COMPACT_ATOMS: atom_id res chain seq x y z
N MET A 1 18.90 -13.49 -12.00
CA MET A 1 19.13 -14.63 -12.91
C MET A 1 20.36 -15.44 -12.57
N GLU A 2 21.35 -14.78 -12.00
CA GLU A 2 22.57 -15.43 -11.55
C GLU A 2 22.29 -16.48 -10.46
N GLU A 3 21.38 -16.17 -9.53
CA GLU A 3 20.96 -17.06 -8.44
C GLU A 3 20.29 -18.33 -8.95
N ILE A 4 19.52 -18.24 -10.03
CA ILE A 4 18.87 -19.41 -10.64
C ILE A 4 19.89 -20.34 -11.28
N LEU A 5 20.92 -19.77 -11.93
CA LEU A 5 22.01 -20.57 -12.50
C LEU A 5 22.81 -21.25 -11.40
N GLU A 6 23.10 -20.55 -10.31
CA GLU A 6 23.79 -21.10 -9.16
C GLU A 6 22.98 -22.25 -8.52
N LEU A 7 21.65 -22.05 -8.38
CA LEU A 7 20.76 -23.08 -7.87
C LEU A 7 20.80 -24.33 -8.74
N LYS A 8 20.76 -24.17 -10.06
CA LYS A 8 20.88 -25.31 -11.00
C LYS A 8 22.19 -26.06 -10.83
N GLN A 9 23.30 -25.34 -10.66
CA GLN A 9 24.61 -25.94 -10.44
C GLN A 9 24.63 -26.74 -9.14
N CYS A 10 24.08 -26.17 -8.06
CA CYS A 10 23.99 -26.86 -6.78
C CYS A 10 23.20 -28.17 -6.87
N LEU A 11 22.09 -28.15 -7.61
CA LEU A 11 21.26 -29.34 -7.80
C LEU A 11 22.00 -30.41 -8.63
N LEU A 12 22.72 -29.99 -9.68
CA LEU A 12 23.51 -30.93 -10.50
C LEU A 12 24.64 -31.59 -9.72
N HIS A 13 25.27 -30.86 -8.79
CA HIS A 13 26.36 -31.36 -7.98
C HIS A 13 25.93 -31.93 -6.63
N GLN A 14 24.61 -32.07 -6.40
CA GLN A 14 24.04 -32.62 -5.16
C GLN A 14 24.40 -31.81 -3.90
N GLU A 15 24.66 -30.53 -4.03
CA GLU A 15 24.91 -29.60 -2.94
C GLU A 15 23.59 -29.08 -2.37
N TYR A 16 22.83 -29.94 -1.70
CA TYR A 16 21.44 -29.65 -1.30
C TYR A 16 21.33 -28.55 -0.25
N ASP A 17 22.24 -28.51 0.72
CA ASP A 17 22.19 -27.45 1.76
C ASP A 17 22.36 -26.08 1.15
N ARG A 18 23.27 -25.93 0.20
CA ARG A 18 23.51 -24.69 -0.52
C ARG A 18 22.32 -24.34 -1.43
N ALA A 19 21.77 -25.33 -2.12
CA ALA A 19 20.59 -25.17 -2.95
C ALA A 19 19.40 -24.66 -2.11
N PHE A 20 19.21 -25.23 -0.92
CA PHE A 20 18.14 -24.84 -0.02
C PHE A 20 18.30 -23.41 0.47
N ALA A 21 19.51 -22.99 0.80
CA ALA A 21 19.81 -21.63 1.20
C ALA A 21 19.46 -20.62 0.08
N ILE A 22 19.76 -20.96 -1.18
CA ILE A 22 19.41 -20.13 -2.33
C ILE A 22 17.88 -20.01 -2.47
N VAL A 23 17.14 -21.12 -2.32
CA VAL A 23 15.68 -21.11 -2.38
C VAL A 23 15.10 -20.20 -1.29
N GLU A 24 15.61 -20.30 -0.05
CA GLU A 24 15.16 -19.43 1.05
C GLU A 24 15.41 -17.95 0.76
N ASP A 25 16.56 -17.62 0.19
CA ASP A 25 16.87 -16.24 -0.20
C ASP A 25 15.92 -15.74 -1.29
N LEU A 26 15.61 -16.56 -2.29
CA LEU A 26 14.68 -16.22 -3.37
C LEU A 26 13.25 -16.03 -2.82
N GLU A 27 12.83 -16.87 -1.87
CA GLU A 27 11.53 -16.71 -1.21
C GLU A 27 11.45 -15.38 -0.44
N ALA A 28 12.51 -15.06 0.31
CA ALA A 28 12.56 -13.80 1.06
C ALA A 28 12.53 -12.58 0.14
N MET A 29 13.27 -12.61 -0.97
CA MET A 29 13.26 -11.55 -1.97
C MET A 29 11.89 -11.40 -2.61
N GLY A 30 11.24 -12.50 -2.99
CA GLY A 30 9.91 -12.50 -3.57
C GLY A 30 8.87 -11.93 -2.63
N ARG A 31 8.93 -12.26 -1.35
CA ARG A 31 8.06 -11.71 -0.32
C ARG A 31 8.27 -10.21 -0.17
N GLN A 32 9.51 -9.75 -0.12
CA GLN A 32 9.82 -8.33 0.02
C GLN A 32 9.34 -7.53 -1.20
N ASP A 33 9.48 -8.08 -2.40
CA ASP A 33 8.97 -7.45 -3.62
C ASP A 33 7.45 -7.29 -3.58
N LYS A 34 6.73 -8.28 -3.06
CA LYS A 34 5.27 -8.19 -2.89
C LYS A 34 4.88 -7.11 -1.88
N ILE A 35 5.60 -7.04 -0.77
CA ILE A 35 5.38 -6.02 0.26
C ILE A 35 5.67 -4.62 -0.31
N ASN A 36 6.78 -4.45 -1.02
CA ASN A 36 7.12 -3.19 -1.66
C ASN A 36 6.04 -2.73 -2.65
N ASN A 37 5.48 -3.66 -3.40
CA ASN A 37 4.38 -3.37 -4.32
C ASN A 37 3.13 -2.91 -3.57
N LEU A 38 2.77 -3.59 -2.48
CA LEU A 38 1.65 -3.19 -1.63
C LEU A 38 1.87 -1.81 -1.03
N GLU A 39 3.07 -1.52 -0.55
CA GLU A 39 3.42 -0.20 -0.01
C GLU A 39 3.30 0.90 -1.07
N SER A 40 3.61 0.62 -2.33
CA SER A 40 3.46 1.62 -3.40
C SER A 40 2.00 2.03 -3.60
N PHE A 41 1.05 1.10 -3.47
CA PHE A 41 -0.38 1.42 -3.51
C PHE A 41 -0.85 2.09 -2.23
N LEU A 42 -0.25 1.75 -1.09
CA LEU A 42 -0.50 2.46 0.16
C LEU A 42 -0.07 3.92 0.06
N VAL A 43 1.08 4.22 -0.52
CA VAL A 43 1.54 5.59 -0.73
C VAL A 43 0.52 6.38 -1.56
N ILE A 44 -0.01 5.80 -2.64
CA ILE A 44 -1.05 6.45 -3.45
C ILE A 44 -2.29 6.76 -2.62
N LEU A 45 -2.73 5.81 -1.81
CA LEU A 45 -3.87 6.01 -0.90
C LEU A 45 -3.59 7.15 0.07
N LEU A 46 -2.44 7.14 0.72
CA LEU A 46 -2.06 8.16 1.69
C LEU A 46 -1.96 9.55 1.06
N ILE A 47 -1.40 9.67 -0.15
CA ILE A 47 -1.33 10.94 -0.88
C ILE A 47 -2.72 11.54 -1.02
N HIS A 48 -3.70 10.76 -1.45
CA HIS A 48 -5.05 11.26 -1.68
C HIS A 48 -5.78 11.56 -0.37
N LEU A 49 -5.56 10.78 0.68
CA LEU A 49 -6.12 11.07 2.01
C LEU A 49 -5.54 12.36 2.58
N ILE A 50 -4.24 12.60 2.40
CA ILE A 50 -3.60 13.86 2.81
C ILE A 50 -4.19 15.05 2.05
N LYS A 51 -4.38 14.90 0.74
CA LYS A 51 -4.98 15.96 -0.09
C LYS A 51 -6.39 16.30 0.38
N ILE A 52 -7.21 15.31 0.68
CA ILE A 52 -8.57 15.53 1.19
C ILE A 52 -8.52 16.24 2.54
N GLN A 53 -7.65 15.78 3.44
CA GLN A 53 -7.54 16.34 4.78
C GLN A 53 -7.13 17.82 4.75
N VAL A 54 -6.12 18.15 3.95
CA VAL A 54 -5.52 19.49 3.93
C VAL A 54 -6.34 20.48 3.08
N GLU A 55 -6.79 20.06 1.89
CA GLU A 55 -7.58 20.92 1.02
C GLU A 55 -9.07 20.94 1.35
N LYS A 56 -9.52 20.01 2.22
CA LYS A 56 -10.91 19.93 2.69
C LYS A 56 -11.93 19.82 1.56
N ARG A 57 -11.57 19.06 0.52
CA ARG A 57 -12.42 18.78 -0.62
C ARG A 57 -12.11 17.40 -1.19
N VAL A 58 -13.01 16.86 -1.97
CA VAL A 58 -12.82 15.60 -2.69
C VAL A 58 -13.17 15.83 -4.15
N THR A 59 -12.26 15.46 -5.05
CA THR A 59 -12.51 15.51 -6.49
C THR A 59 -12.86 14.13 -7.01
N LYS A 60 -13.45 14.06 -8.19
CA LYS A 60 -13.78 12.80 -8.86
C LYS A 60 -12.52 11.94 -9.09
N SER A 61 -11.44 12.56 -9.55
CA SER A 61 -10.19 11.84 -9.80
C SER A 61 -9.57 11.28 -8.51
N TRP A 62 -9.66 12.01 -7.41
CA TRP A 62 -9.19 11.53 -6.11
C TRP A 62 -9.99 10.34 -5.62
N THR A 63 -11.31 10.37 -5.81
CA THR A 63 -12.19 9.25 -5.46
C THR A 63 -11.82 7.98 -6.22
N LEU A 64 -11.51 8.12 -7.51
CA LEU A 64 -11.07 6.98 -8.31
C LEU A 64 -9.76 6.36 -7.78
N SER A 65 -8.79 7.19 -7.40
CA SER A 65 -7.52 6.71 -6.83
C SER A 65 -7.72 6.07 -5.47
N ILE A 66 -8.55 6.67 -4.61
CA ILE A 66 -8.88 6.13 -3.28
C ILE A 66 -9.61 4.79 -3.40
N SER A 67 -10.48 4.63 -4.40
CA SER A 67 -11.19 3.37 -4.65
C SER A 67 -10.25 2.31 -5.22
N ASN A 68 -9.41 2.70 -6.17
CA ASN A 68 -8.52 1.76 -6.84
C ASN A 68 -7.47 1.17 -5.91
N SER A 69 -6.85 1.98 -5.05
CA SER A 69 -5.76 1.52 -4.20
C SER A 69 -6.16 0.37 -3.26
N PRO A 70 -7.27 0.47 -2.49
CA PRO A 70 -7.69 -0.66 -1.66
C PRO A 70 -8.05 -1.91 -2.47
N LEU A 71 -8.65 -1.76 -3.64
CA LEU A 71 -9.00 -2.91 -4.49
C LEU A 71 -7.76 -3.65 -4.99
N VAL A 72 -6.73 -2.91 -5.40
CA VAL A 72 -5.46 -3.51 -5.83
C VAL A 72 -4.76 -4.16 -4.63
N ILE A 73 -4.73 -3.49 -3.48
CA ILE A 73 -4.17 -4.03 -2.24
C ILE A 73 -4.86 -5.34 -1.89
N GLN A 74 -6.19 -5.38 -1.89
CA GLN A 74 -6.95 -6.59 -1.59
C GLN A 74 -6.53 -7.76 -2.49
N ARG A 75 -6.47 -7.51 -3.79
CA ARG A 75 -6.13 -8.54 -4.78
C ARG A 75 -4.70 -9.03 -4.62
N ARG A 76 -3.75 -8.13 -4.40
CA ARG A 76 -2.31 -8.45 -4.37
C ARG A 76 -1.80 -8.91 -3.01
N ASN A 77 -2.56 -8.67 -1.95
CA ASN A 77 -2.17 -9.06 -0.59
C ASN A 77 -2.47 -10.53 -0.27
N LYS A 78 -3.08 -11.26 -1.18
CA LYS A 78 -3.42 -12.66 -0.96
C LYS A 78 -2.18 -13.55 -1.06
N LEU A 79 -1.96 -14.36 -0.04
CA LEU A 79 -0.92 -15.38 0.02
C LEU A 79 -1.60 -16.73 0.16
N GLY A 80 -1.87 -17.41 -0.96
CA GLY A 80 -2.66 -18.62 -0.98
C GLY A 80 -4.13 -18.34 -0.67
N LYS A 81 -4.86 -19.32 -0.14
CA LYS A 81 -6.32 -19.22 0.06
C LYS A 81 -6.74 -18.53 1.35
N LYS A 82 -5.89 -18.54 2.38
CA LYS A 82 -6.26 -18.10 3.75
C LYS A 82 -5.29 -17.12 4.40
N SER A 83 -4.20 -16.77 3.74
CA SER A 83 -3.17 -15.90 4.30
C SER A 83 -3.01 -14.61 3.50
N HIS A 84 -2.25 -13.68 4.07
CA HIS A 84 -1.93 -12.40 3.48
C HIS A 84 -0.43 -12.12 3.65
N TYR A 85 0.16 -11.37 2.72
CA TYR A 85 1.54 -10.89 2.87
C TYR A 85 1.66 -9.93 4.05
N ILE A 86 0.69 -9.01 4.14
CA ILE A 86 0.56 -8.08 5.27
C ILE A 86 -0.75 -8.42 5.98
N LYS A 87 -0.68 -8.78 7.25
CA LYS A 87 -1.85 -9.07 8.08
C LYS A 87 -2.53 -7.78 8.52
N GLN A 88 -3.82 -7.87 8.86
CA GLN A 88 -4.63 -6.70 9.20
C GLN A 88 -4.03 -5.86 10.33
N ASP A 89 -3.40 -6.49 11.32
CA ASP A 89 -2.80 -5.81 12.47
C ASP A 89 -1.37 -5.32 12.23
N GLU A 90 -0.82 -5.52 11.03
CA GLU A 90 0.55 -5.13 10.69
C GLU A 90 0.63 -3.82 9.89
N TRP A 91 -0.49 -3.21 9.51
CA TRP A 91 -0.48 -2.04 8.64
C TRP A 91 0.09 -0.78 9.29
N ASP A 92 -0.01 -0.62 10.60
CA ASP A 92 0.48 0.58 11.28
C ASP A 92 1.94 0.87 10.95
N GLU A 93 2.79 -0.15 11.00
CA GLU A 93 4.20 -0.01 10.66
C GLU A 93 4.41 0.40 9.20
N HIS A 94 3.66 -0.20 8.29
CA HIS A 94 3.74 0.15 6.86
C HIS A 94 3.25 1.57 6.59
N ILE A 95 2.19 1.99 7.26
CA ILE A 95 1.68 3.37 7.15
C ILE A 95 2.76 4.35 7.63
N LEU A 96 3.38 4.09 8.77
CA LEU A 96 4.46 4.92 9.29
C LEU A 96 5.64 5.00 8.31
N ASN A 97 6.04 3.86 7.75
CA ASN A 97 7.16 3.80 6.81
C ASN A 97 6.86 4.55 5.51
N CYS A 98 5.60 4.64 5.10
CA CYS A 98 5.19 5.27 3.85
C CYS A 98 4.82 6.75 3.99
N GLN A 99 4.72 7.29 5.21
CA GLN A 99 4.25 8.65 5.44
C GLN A 99 5.13 9.70 4.78
N PHE A 100 6.45 9.59 4.89
CA PHE A 100 7.36 10.58 4.32
C PHE A 100 7.24 10.65 2.80
N GLU A 101 7.23 9.50 2.14
CA GLU A 101 7.05 9.43 0.69
C GLU A 101 5.70 10.00 0.25
N ALA A 102 4.65 9.72 1.02
CA ALA A 102 3.32 10.25 0.75
C ALA A 102 3.27 11.76 0.91
N ILE A 103 3.92 12.32 1.93
CA ILE A 103 4.01 13.77 2.11
C ILE A 103 4.74 14.41 0.95
N LEU A 104 5.87 13.85 0.52
CA LEU A 104 6.60 14.35 -0.65
C LEU A 104 5.73 14.34 -1.92
N GLY A 105 5.00 13.26 -2.14
CA GLY A 105 4.11 13.13 -3.29
C GLY A 105 2.94 14.11 -3.24
N ALA A 106 2.30 14.24 -2.09
CA ALA A 106 1.18 15.17 -1.89
C ALA A 106 1.60 16.63 -2.01
N ALA A 107 2.78 16.97 -1.51
CA ALA A 107 3.31 18.34 -1.52
C ALA A 107 3.44 18.91 -2.93
N LYS A 108 3.69 18.06 -3.91
CA LYS A 108 3.80 18.49 -5.32
C LYS A 108 2.49 18.98 -5.90
N GLU A 109 1.36 18.53 -5.35
CA GLU A 109 0.04 18.76 -5.92
C GLU A 109 -0.86 19.66 -5.07
N ILE A 110 -0.66 19.71 -3.75
CA ILE A 110 -1.48 20.53 -2.84
C ILE A 110 -1.17 22.00 -3.09
N PHE A 111 -2.21 22.81 -3.25
CA PHE A 111 -2.13 24.27 -3.51
C PHE A 111 -1.16 24.61 -4.65
N GLU A 112 -1.12 23.79 -5.70
CA GLU A 112 -0.22 23.94 -6.85
C GLU A 112 1.26 23.75 -6.52
N GLY A 113 1.54 23.15 -5.39
CA GLY A 113 2.88 22.88 -4.87
C GLY A 113 3.15 23.61 -3.57
N ILE A 114 3.52 22.86 -2.55
CA ILE A 114 3.84 23.37 -1.22
C ILE A 114 5.12 22.68 -0.73
N ASP A 115 5.88 23.35 0.11
CA ASP A 115 7.04 22.73 0.75
C ASP A 115 6.58 21.55 1.63
N TYR A 116 7.30 20.42 1.55
CA TYR A 116 6.92 19.22 2.28
C TYR A 116 6.97 19.41 3.81
N GLN A 117 7.86 20.27 4.31
CA GLN A 117 7.94 20.56 5.74
C GLN A 117 6.72 21.38 6.20
N GLU A 118 6.26 22.32 5.38
CA GLU A 118 5.03 23.07 5.64
C GLU A 118 3.82 22.14 5.60
N LEU A 119 3.75 21.24 4.62
CA LEU A 119 2.68 20.26 4.54
C LEU A 119 2.66 19.37 5.77
N GLY A 120 3.82 18.91 6.25
CA GLY A 120 3.92 18.08 7.43
C GLY A 120 3.32 18.73 8.69
N LYS A 121 3.34 20.06 8.77
CA LYS A 121 2.70 20.78 9.87
C LYS A 121 1.18 20.86 9.76
N LEU A 122 0.64 20.71 8.55
CA LEU A 122 -0.80 20.78 8.28
C LEU A 122 -1.49 19.42 8.40
N VAL A 123 -0.76 18.32 8.30
CA VAL A 123 -1.32 16.97 8.33
C VAL A 123 -1.61 16.54 9.77
N ASP A 124 -2.83 16.05 9.99
CA ASP A 124 -3.20 15.37 11.22
C ASP A 124 -2.86 13.87 11.04
N PHE A 125 -1.71 13.46 11.57
CA PHE A 125 -1.21 12.10 11.41
C PHE A 125 -2.05 11.06 12.15
N GLU A 126 -2.64 11.43 13.27
CA GLU A 126 -3.52 10.54 14.02
C GLU A 126 -4.78 10.20 13.22
N GLN A 127 -5.41 11.21 12.62
CA GLN A 127 -6.55 11.03 11.75
C GLN A 127 -6.17 10.23 10.49
N LEU A 128 -5.02 10.54 9.89
CA LEU A 128 -4.52 9.83 8.71
C LEU A 128 -4.36 8.33 9.01
N MET A 129 -3.77 8.00 10.14
CA MET A 129 -3.60 6.62 10.59
C MET A 129 -4.95 5.93 10.79
N ALA A 130 -5.89 6.58 11.46
CA ALA A 130 -7.20 6.03 11.75
C ALA A 130 -7.99 5.76 10.47
N VAL A 131 -8.04 6.72 9.55
CA VAL A 131 -8.75 6.58 8.28
C VAL A 131 -8.10 5.52 7.40
N SER A 132 -6.78 5.50 7.33
CA SER A 132 -6.05 4.50 6.56
C SER A 132 -6.36 3.08 7.04
N ASN A 133 -6.31 2.86 8.35
CA ASN A 133 -6.64 1.56 8.94
C ASN A 133 -8.10 1.16 8.69
N GLU A 134 -9.02 2.11 8.76
CA GLU A 134 -10.43 1.86 8.46
C GLU A 134 -10.61 1.36 7.03
N LEU A 135 -9.98 2.02 6.06
CA LEU A 135 -10.07 1.63 4.66
C LEU A 135 -9.37 0.30 4.38
N LEU A 136 -8.20 0.09 4.97
CA LEU A 136 -7.46 -1.17 4.81
C LEU A 136 -8.19 -2.35 5.45
N ALA A 137 -8.88 -2.14 6.56
CA ALA A 137 -9.69 -3.18 7.19
C ALA A 137 -10.77 -3.72 6.27
N LEU A 138 -11.34 -2.88 5.41
CA LEU A 138 -12.34 -3.30 4.42
C LEU A 138 -11.79 -4.36 3.47
N THR A 139 -10.49 -4.33 3.18
CA THR A 139 -9.86 -5.27 2.25
C THR A 139 -9.83 -6.70 2.77
N TYR A 140 -10.03 -6.91 4.07
CA TYR A 140 -10.05 -8.24 4.70
C TYR A 140 -11.46 -8.81 4.86
N THR A 141 -12.48 -7.96 4.91
CA THR A 141 -13.83 -8.38 5.28
C THR A 141 -14.88 -8.15 4.19
N LYS A 142 -14.61 -7.32 3.19
CA LYS A 142 -15.57 -6.90 2.17
C LYS A 142 -15.14 -7.33 0.78
N ASP A 143 -16.12 -7.59 -0.09
CA ASP A 143 -15.83 -7.82 -1.50
C ASP A 143 -15.60 -6.47 -2.22
N PRO A 144 -15.09 -6.48 -3.48
CA PRO A 144 -14.79 -5.22 -4.17
C PRO A 144 -15.98 -4.25 -4.30
N ARG A 145 -17.19 -4.75 -4.51
CA ARG A 145 -18.38 -3.89 -4.63
C ARG A 145 -18.74 -3.26 -3.31
N GLU A 146 -18.63 -4.02 -2.22
CA GLU A 146 -18.89 -3.52 -0.87
C GLU A 146 -17.84 -2.46 -0.48
N ILE A 147 -16.59 -2.64 -0.87
CA ILE A 147 -15.51 -1.66 -0.64
C ILE A 147 -15.85 -0.34 -1.34
N ILE A 148 -16.20 -0.38 -2.62
CA ILE A 148 -16.57 0.82 -3.38
C ILE A 148 -17.77 1.52 -2.74
N HIS A 149 -18.80 0.76 -2.34
CA HIS A 149 -19.98 1.33 -1.70
C HIS A 149 -19.63 2.04 -0.39
N ALA A 150 -18.80 1.41 0.44
CA ALA A 150 -18.34 2.01 1.69
C ALA A 150 -17.53 3.30 1.47
N LEU A 151 -16.69 3.32 0.44
CA LEU A 151 -15.91 4.51 0.08
C LEU A 151 -16.80 5.63 -0.44
N ASP A 152 -17.80 5.31 -1.27
CA ASP A 152 -18.75 6.30 -1.78
C ASP A 152 -19.55 6.95 -0.64
N LEU A 153 -19.95 6.18 0.36
CA LEU A 153 -20.64 6.69 1.54
C LEU A 153 -19.73 7.58 2.40
N LYS A 154 -18.45 7.19 2.55
CA LYS A 154 -17.51 7.93 3.39
C LYS A 154 -17.06 9.25 2.74
N PHE A 155 -16.79 9.21 1.46
CA PHE A 155 -16.36 10.37 0.67
C PHE A 155 -17.46 10.78 -0.26
N GLU A 156 -18.51 11.41 0.28
CA GLU A 156 -19.63 11.89 -0.53
C GLU A 156 -19.12 12.79 -1.66
N VAL A 157 -19.08 12.21 -2.87
CA VAL A 157 -18.70 12.96 -4.06
C VAL A 157 -19.90 13.72 -4.54
N LYS A 158 -19.86 15.02 -4.36
CA LYS A 158 -20.86 15.90 -5.00
C LYS A 158 -20.43 16.07 -6.44
N TYR A 159 -21.14 15.41 -7.34
CA TYR A 159 -20.98 15.62 -8.77
C TYR A 159 -21.69 16.93 -9.12
N TYR A 160 -20.91 17.94 -9.44
CA TYR A 160 -21.44 19.17 -10.01
C TYR A 160 -21.23 19.15 -11.51
#